data_c0a88c5d3a2977c511dc071cf8f6ea0a
#
_entry.id   c0a88c5d3a2977c511dc071cf8f6ea0a
#
_cell.length_a   1.000
_cell.length_b   1.000
_cell.length_c   1.000
_cell.angle_alpha   90.00
_cell.angle_beta   90.00
_cell.angle_gamma   90.00
#
_symmetry.space_group_name_H-M   'P 1'
#
loop_
_entity.id
_entity.type
_entity.pdbx_description
1 polymer ?
#
loop_
_entity_poly.entity_id
_entity_poly.type
_entity_poly.pdbx_seq_one_letter_code
_entity_poly.pdbx_strand_id
1 'polypeptide(L)'
;QWGIVRTSDKPXLTQSINFFKLASKLCLVDLPGYGFAYAKDEVKESWQELVKEYVLNRVGLDRVCLLVHTKRGMKPLDYELIDLMERYKTPYQIVLTKTDLVFPIDVARRAMEIQESLKKNKSVVKPVMMVSSKTGAGIRNLRGVLGKLARFIKP
;
A
#
# COMPACT_ATOMS: atom_id res chain seq x y z
N GLN A 1 17.19 -6.03 -5.06
CA GLN A 1 17.31 -6.69 -3.78
C GLN A 1 16.17 -6.38 -2.86
N TRP A 2 15.70 -7.38 -2.16
CA TRP A 2 14.54 -7.22 -1.33
C TRP A 2 14.91 -6.79 0.08
N GLY A 3 14.24 -5.79 0.57
CA GLY A 3 14.45 -5.39 1.94
C GLY A 3 13.10 -5.19 2.61
N ILE A 4 12.95 -5.69 3.81
CA ILE A 4 11.76 -5.49 4.60
C ILE A 4 12.10 -4.54 5.71
N VAL A 5 11.36 -3.46 5.75
CA VAL A 5 11.57 -2.51 6.82
C VAL A 5 10.36 -2.59 7.72
N ARG A 6 10.57 -3.10 8.95
CA ARG A 6 9.48 -3.19 9.81
C ARG A 6 9.42 -2.04 10.63
N THR A 7 8.25 -1.47 10.77
CA THR A 7 8.22 -0.31 11.49
C THR A 7 7.25 -0.44 12.47
N SER A 8 7.12 -0.83 13.41
CA SER A 8 6.14 -0.62 14.16
C SER A 8 5.92 -1.25 15.19
N ASP A 9 6.60 -1.01 16.07
CA ASP A 9 6.36 -1.44 17.33
C ASP A 9 5.82 -0.32 18.18
N LYS A 10 5.17 0.62 17.59
CA LYS A 10 4.57 1.67 18.40
C LYS A 10 3.33 1.14 19.08
N PRO A 11 3.18 1.33 20.39
CA PRO A 11 2.06 0.74 21.11
C PRO A 11 0.67 1.13 20.63
N UNK A 12 0.73 2.01 20.10
CA UNK A 12 -0.50 2.50 19.82
C UNK A 12 -1.11 1.96 18.66
N LEU A 13 -0.39 1.52 17.99
CA LEU A 13 -0.93 0.89 16.81
C LEU A 13 -1.05 -0.59 17.11
N THR A 14 -2.24 -1.11 17.04
CA THR A 14 -2.44 -2.51 17.31
C THR A 14 -1.91 -3.39 16.21
N GLN A 15 -1.67 -2.83 15.02
CA GLN A 15 -1.12 -3.59 13.90
C GLN A 15 0.01 -2.80 13.29
N SER A 16 0.94 -3.53 12.71
CA SER A 16 2.11 -2.90 12.13
C SER A 16 1.85 -2.36 10.75
N ILE A 17 2.52 -1.29 10.43
CA ILE A 17 2.61 -0.83 9.06
C ILE A 17 3.85 -1.50 8.48
N ASN A 18 3.69 -2.13 7.33
CA ASN A 18 4.80 -2.81 6.71
C ASN A 18 5.24 -2.10 5.46
N PHE A 19 6.51 -1.77 5.39
CA PHE A 19 7.11 -1.14 4.22
C PHE A 19 8.11 -2.12 3.64
N PHE A 20 8.00 -2.35 2.33
CA PHE A 20 8.91 -3.26 1.66
C PHE A 20 9.59 -2.53 0.52
N LYS A 21 10.93 -2.52 0.52
CA LYS A 21 11.64 -1.87 -0.55
C LYS A 21 11.92 -2.85 -1.64
N LEU A 22 11.65 -2.48 -2.87
CA LEU A 22 11.89 -3.34 -3.99
C LEU A 22 12.88 -2.63 -4.90
N ALA A 23 14.09 -3.10 -4.92
CA ALA A 23 15.14 -2.58 -5.80
C ALA A 23 15.37 -1.07 -5.62
N SER A 24 15.16 -0.59 -4.46
CA SER A 24 15.36 0.81 -4.05
C SER A 24 14.52 1.83 -4.81
N LYS A 25 13.74 1.41 -5.80
CA LYS A 25 12.89 2.35 -6.52
C LYS A 25 11.43 2.21 -6.20
N LEU A 26 11.01 1.08 -5.68
CA LEU A 26 9.62 0.84 -5.36
C LEU A 26 9.48 0.59 -3.88
N CYS A 27 8.44 1.11 -3.30
CA CYS A 27 8.14 0.86 -1.91
C CYS A 27 6.74 0.30 -1.82
N LEU A 28 6.60 -0.90 -1.29
CA LEU A 28 5.29 -1.49 -1.06
C LEU A 28 4.84 -1.16 0.34
N VAL A 29 3.62 -0.74 0.49
CA VAL A 29 3.11 -0.37 1.80
C VAL A 29 1.85 -1.17 2.08
N ASP A 30 1.85 -1.85 3.21
CA ASP A 30 0.70 -2.61 3.65
C ASP A 30 0.25 -2.02 4.98
N LEU A 31 -0.90 -1.41 5.01
CA LEU A 31 -1.38 -0.70 6.18
C LEU A 31 -2.33 -1.55 7.02
N PRO A 32 -2.37 -1.32 8.32
CA PRO A 32 -3.29 -2.06 9.16
C PRO A 32 -4.74 -1.71 8.87
N GLY A 33 -5.63 -2.61 9.26
CA GLY A 33 -7.02 -2.48 8.84
C GLY A 33 -7.87 -1.55 9.68
N TYR A 34 -7.53 -1.29 10.92
CA TYR A 34 -8.42 -0.52 11.78
C TYR A 34 -7.68 0.08 12.96
N GLY A 35 -8.40 0.84 13.73
CA GLY A 35 -7.86 1.41 14.94
C GLY A 35 -7.31 2.82 14.81
N PHE A 36 -7.02 3.24 13.58
CA PHE A 36 -6.37 4.52 13.41
C PHE A 36 -7.32 5.70 13.59
N ALA A 37 -8.58 5.53 13.18
CA ALA A 37 -9.52 6.64 13.24
C ALA A 37 -9.72 7.13 14.67
N TYR A 38 -9.56 6.24 15.64
CA TYR A 38 -9.76 6.61 17.02
C TYR A 38 -8.44 6.83 17.76
N ALA A 39 -7.35 6.87 17.04
CA ALA A 39 -6.05 7.04 17.67
C ALA A 39 -5.87 8.47 18.17
N LYS A 40 -5.09 8.61 19.22
CA LYS A 40 -4.76 9.93 19.73
C LYS A 40 -3.88 10.67 18.73
N ASP A 41 -3.86 11.99 18.85
CA ASP A 41 -3.07 12.82 17.94
C ASP A 41 -1.60 12.45 17.96
N GLU A 42 -1.08 12.06 19.10
CA GLU A 42 0.32 11.66 19.20
C GLU A 42 0.61 10.44 18.34
N VAL A 43 -0.33 9.49 18.34
CA VAL A 43 -0.16 8.30 17.53
C VAL A 43 -0.21 8.65 16.05
N LYS A 44 -1.11 9.54 15.68
CA LYS A 44 -1.21 9.96 14.29
C LYS A 44 0.04 10.69 13.83
N GLU A 45 0.60 11.52 14.70
CA GLU A 45 1.84 12.20 14.37
C GLU A 45 2.99 11.22 14.20
N SER A 46 3.07 10.23 15.09
CA SER A 46 4.10 9.20 14.96
C SER A 46 3.97 8.45 13.65
N TRP A 47 2.73 8.15 13.28
CA TRP A 47 2.48 7.46 12.02
C TRP A 47 2.96 8.30 10.84
N GLN A 48 2.67 9.59 10.86
CA GLN A 48 3.08 10.46 9.78
C GLN A 48 4.60 10.56 9.69
N GLU A 49 5.27 10.60 10.84
CA GLU A 49 6.73 10.64 10.84
C GLU A 49 7.33 9.38 10.24
N LEU A 50 6.73 8.22 10.55
CA LEU A 50 7.20 6.97 9.96
C LEU A 50 7.03 6.99 8.44
N VAL A 51 5.90 7.49 7.97
CA VAL A 51 5.65 7.56 6.54
C VAL A 51 6.67 8.50 5.88
N LYS A 52 6.93 9.63 6.50
CA LYS A 52 7.92 10.54 5.94
C LYS A 52 9.29 9.89 5.88
N GLU A 53 9.65 9.15 6.91
CA GLU A 53 10.96 8.53 6.97
C GLU A 53 11.14 7.47 5.89
N TYR A 54 10.14 6.64 5.67
CA TYR A 54 10.31 5.50 4.80
C TYR A 54 9.79 5.70 3.39
N VAL A 55 8.99 6.70 3.16
CA VAL A 55 8.33 6.89 1.89
C VAL A 55 8.55 8.26 1.28
N LEU A 56 8.10 9.30 1.97
CA LEU A 56 7.95 10.60 1.32
C LEU A 56 9.25 11.31 0.99
N ASN A 57 10.28 11.08 1.77
CA ASN A 57 11.54 11.78 1.54
C ASN A 57 12.59 10.94 0.85
N ARG A 58 12.19 9.88 0.19
CA ARG A 58 13.19 9.02 -0.42
C ARG A 58 13.59 9.54 -1.77
N VAL A 59 14.86 9.77 -1.93
CA VAL A 59 15.41 10.19 -3.22
C VAL A 59 15.46 8.99 -4.13
N GLY A 60 15.02 9.15 -5.36
CA GLY A 60 15.08 8.06 -6.32
C GLY A 60 13.93 7.09 -6.28
N LEU A 61 12.97 7.30 -5.40
CA LEU A 61 11.82 6.41 -5.33
C LEU A 61 10.95 6.65 -6.56
N ASP A 62 10.65 5.58 -7.29
CA ASP A 62 9.83 5.69 -8.48
C ASP A 62 8.36 5.81 -8.10
N ARG A 63 7.90 4.98 -7.23
CA ARG A 63 6.52 5.04 -6.78
C ARG A 63 6.31 4.20 -5.54
N VAL A 64 5.22 4.50 -4.86
CA VAL A 64 4.77 3.71 -3.74
C VAL A 64 3.66 2.81 -4.24
N CYS A 65 3.71 1.54 -3.90
CA CYS A 65 2.63 0.63 -4.24
C CYS A 65 1.85 0.34 -2.97
N LEU A 66 0.63 0.83 -2.92
CA LEU A 66 -0.21 0.67 -1.75
C LEU A 66 -1.05 -0.60 -1.93
N LEU A 67 -0.84 -1.56 -1.04
CA LEU A 67 -1.50 -2.85 -1.13
C LEU A 67 -2.89 -2.75 -0.49
N VAL A 68 -3.90 -3.17 -1.23
CA VAL A 68 -5.28 -3.13 -0.76
C VAL A 68 -5.89 -4.52 -0.97
N HIS A 69 -6.40 -5.09 0.10
CA HIS A 69 -7.03 -6.40 0.03
C HIS A 69 -8.32 -6.27 -0.79
N THR A 70 -8.45 -7.06 -1.85
CA THR A 70 -9.57 -6.90 -2.77
C THR A 70 -10.92 -6.98 -2.08
N LYS A 71 -11.06 -7.95 -1.20
CA LYS A 71 -12.35 -8.18 -0.56
C LYS A 71 -12.73 -7.04 0.36
N ARG A 72 -11.77 -6.46 1.04
CA ARG A 72 -12.06 -5.41 2.00
C ARG A 72 -12.16 -4.02 1.38
N GLY A 73 -11.38 -3.77 0.35
CA GLY A 73 -11.38 -2.46 -0.28
C GLY A 73 -10.54 -1.44 0.47
N MET A 74 -10.69 -0.19 0.07
CA MET A 74 -9.92 0.89 0.66
C MET A 74 -10.40 1.20 2.07
N LYS A 75 -9.45 1.45 2.96
CA LYS A 75 -9.72 1.73 4.35
C LYS A 75 -9.42 3.19 4.66
N PRO A 76 -9.93 3.71 5.78
CA PRO A 76 -9.62 5.11 6.10
C PRO A 76 -8.12 5.42 6.15
N LEU A 77 -7.32 4.51 6.66
CA LEU A 77 -5.89 4.76 6.73
C LEU A 77 -5.28 4.82 5.33
N ASP A 78 -5.83 4.05 4.38
CA ASP A 78 -5.37 4.14 3.00
C ASP A 78 -5.56 5.56 2.46
N TYR A 79 -6.71 6.16 2.73
CA TYR A 79 -6.96 7.51 2.26
C TYR A 79 -6.09 8.54 2.98
N GLU A 80 -5.76 8.29 4.24
CA GLU A 80 -4.83 9.18 4.94
C GLU A 80 -3.47 9.17 4.26
N LEU A 81 -2.98 7.98 3.91
CA LEU A 81 -1.71 7.90 3.23
C LEU A 81 -1.79 8.54 1.84
N ILE A 82 -2.88 8.31 1.14
CA ILE A 82 -3.05 8.91 -0.19
C ILE A 82 -3.03 10.43 -0.09
N ASP A 83 -3.68 10.98 0.92
CA ASP A 83 -3.66 12.44 1.10
C ASP A 83 -2.24 12.96 1.32
N LEU A 84 -1.46 12.23 2.10
CA LEU A 84 -0.08 12.63 2.31
C LEU A 84 0.71 12.54 1.00
N MET A 85 0.52 11.48 0.24
CA MET A 85 1.25 11.34 -1.01
C MET A 85 0.85 12.40 -2.01
N GLU A 86 -0.42 12.78 -2.05
CA GLU A 86 -0.84 13.87 -2.92
C GLU A 86 -0.22 15.18 -2.48
N ARG A 87 -0.18 15.42 -1.17
CA ARG A 87 0.40 16.66 -0.66
C ARG A 87 1.89 16.78 -0.99
N TYR A 88 2.59 15.67 -0.91
CA TYR A 88 4.04 15.68 -1.16
C TYR A 88 4.38 15.32 -2.60
N LYS A 89 3.38 15.14 -3.44
CA LYS A 89 3.56 14.81 -4.86
C LYS A 89 4.38 13.55 -5.05
N THR A 90 4.10 12.55 -4.24
CA THR A 90 4.78 11.26 -4.30
C THR A 90 3.94 10.32 -5.16
N PRO A 91 4.47 9.80 -6.27
CA PRO A 91 3.67 8.90 -7.10
C PRO A 91 3.31 7.62 -6.37
N TYR A 92 2.08 7.15 -6.57
CA TYR A 92 1.65 5.92 -5.95
C TYR A 92 0.70 5.17 -6.87
N GLN A 93 0.65 3.88 -6.67
CA GLN A 93 -0.22 3.02 -7.45
C GLN A 93 -0.92 2.05 -6.50
N ILE A 94 -2.19 1.84 -6.73
CA ILE A 94 -2.96 0.92 -5.89
C ILE A 94 -2.79 -0.49 -6.46
N VAL A 95 -2.55 -1.45 -5.57
CA VAL A 95 -2.37 -2.84 -5.96
C VAL A 95 -3.37 -3.67 -5.19
N LEU A 96 -4.33 -4.25 -5.89
CA LEU A 96 -5.29 -5.15 -5.25
C LEU A 96 -4.65 -6.50 -5.07
N THR A 97 -4.68 -7.00 -3.84
CA THR A 97 -4.09 -8.28 -3.52
C THR A 97 -5.17 -9.32 -3.27
N LYS A 98 -4.79 -10.57 -3.30
CA LYS A 98 -5.69 -11.69 -3.00
C LYS A 98 -6.91 -11.70 -3.90
N THR A 99 -6.68 -11.40 -5.17
CA THR A 99 -7.77 -11.36 -6.12
C THR A 99 -8.36 -12.75 -6.36
N ASP A 100 -7.61 -13.80 -6.05
CA ASP A 100 -8.10 -15.16 -6.20
C ASP A 100 -9.20 -15.50 -5.18
N LEU A 101 -9.38 -14.69 -4.15
CA LEU A 101 -10.41 -14.96 -3.14
C LEU A 101 -11.74 -14.33 -3.49
N VAL A 102 -11.84 -13.69 -4.64
CA VAL A 102 -13.01 -12.90 -5.00
C VAL A 102 -13.38 -13.26 -6.43
N PHE A 103 -14.66 -13.23 -6.75
CA PHE A 103 -15.08 -13.51 -8.11
C PHE A 103 -14.51 -12.47 -9.08
N PRO A 104 -14.15 -12.84 -10.30
CA PRO A 104 -13.55 -11.88 -11.23
C PRO A 104 -14.39 -10.63 -11.45
N ILE A 105 -15.71 -10.76 -11.50
CA ILE A 105 -16.56 -9.58 -11.69
C ILE A 105 -16.44 -8.62 -10.50
N ASP A 106 -16.26 -9.19 -9.32
CA ASP A 106 -16.12 -8.35 -8.12
C ASP A 106 -14.74 -7.71 -8.06
N VAL A 107 -13.72 -8.38 -8.58
CA VAL A 107 -12.40 -7.76 -8.68
C VAL A 107 -12.49 -6.55 -9.60
N ALA A 108 -13.12 -6.70 -10.75
CA ALA A 108 -13.26 -5.60 -11.69
C ALA A 108 -14.06 -4.45 -11.08
N ARG A 109 -15.12 -4.78 -10.37
CA ARG A 109 -15.94 -3.77 -9.74
C ARG A 109 -15.14 -2.99 -8.68
N ARG A 110 -14.34 -3.71 -7.90
CA ARG A 110 -13.51 -3.05 -6.88
C ARG A 110 -12.50 -2.12 -7.53
N ALA A 111 -11.86 -2.58 -8.60
CA ALA A 111 -10.89 -1.75 -9.28
C ALA A 111 -11.54 -0.48 -9.83
N MET A 112 -12.73 -0.62 -10.39
CA MET A 112 -13.43 0.55 -10.92
C MET A 112 -13.83 1.51 -9.82
N GLU A 113 -14.27 0.99 -8.68
CA GLU A 113 -14.61 1.85 -7.55
C GLU A 113 -13.41 2.68 -7.11
N ILE A 114 -12.26 2.04 -7.02
CA ILE A 114 -11.05 2.72 -6.57
C ILE A 114 -10.64 3.76 -7.61
N GLN A 115 -10.63 3.38 -8.88
CA GLN A 115 -10.26 4.33 -9.92
C GLN A 115 -11.18 5.55 -9.90
N GLU A 116 -12.47 5.32 -9.70
CA GLU A 116 -13.41 6.42 -9.66
C GLU A 116 -13.16 7.33 -8.45
N SER A 117 -12.86 6.72 -7.31
CA SER A 117 -12.64 7.53 -6.11
C SER A 117 -11.36 8.36 -6.18
N LEU A 118 -10.42 7.97 -7.01
CA LEU A 118 -9.14 8.67 -7.10
C LEU A 118 -8.97 9.43 -8.41
N LYS A 119 -10.03 9.56 -9.20
CA LYS A 119 -9.85 10.08 -10.55
C LYS A 119 -9.36 11.52 -10.61
N LYS A 120 -9.59 12.29 -9.57
CA LYS A 120 -9.15 13.67 -9.54
C LYS A 120 -7.76 13.84 -8.92
N ASN A 121 -7.19 12.77 -8.42
CA ASN A 121 -5.87 12.84 -7.81
C ASN A 121 -4.80 12.94 -8.89
N LYS A 122 -3.75 13.68 -8.60
CA LYS A 122 -2.74 13.96 -9.60
C LYS A 122 -1.51 13.07 -9.52
N SER A 123 -1.28 12.45 -8.38
CA SER A 123 -0.08 11.62 -8.22
C SER A 123 -0.35 10.14 -8.36
N VAL A 124 -1.58 9.75 -8.59
CA VAL A 124 -1.90 8.33 -8.72
C VAL A 124 -1.42 7.82 -10.08
N VAL A 125 -0.76 6.67 -10.06
CA VAL A 125 -0.30 6.01 -11.27
C VAL A 125 -1.34 4.96 -11.64
N LYS A 126 -1.76 4.95 -12.88
CA LYS A 126 -2.76 4.01 -13.37
C LYS A 126 -2.07 2.88 -14.12
N PRO A 127 -2.70 1.76 -14.20
CA PRO A 127 -4.01 1.39 -13.68
C PRO A 127 -3.92 0.83 -12.26
N VAL A 128 -5.06 0.49 -11.68
CA VAL A 128 -5.07 -0.31 -10.47
C VAL A 128 -4.53 -1.67 -10.83
N MET A 129 -3.47 -2.09 -10.15
CA MET A 129 -2.86 -3.39 -10.43
C MET A 129 -3.56 -4.48 -9.64
N MET A 130 -3.47 -5.70 -10.13
CA MET A 130 -4.14 -6.82 -9.49
C MET A 130 -3.17 -7.98 -9.39
N VAL A 131 -3.06 -8.57 -8.21
CA VAL A 131 -2.21 -9.74 -8.04
C VAL A 131 -2.95 -10.77 -7.19
N SER A 132 -2.61 -12.02 -7.39
CA SER A 132 -3.18 -13.06 -6.59
C SER A 132 -2.06 -13.91 -6.02
N SER A 133 -2.35 -14.55 -4.90
CA SER A 133 -1.43 -15.47 -4.31
C SER A 133 -2.26 -16.58 -3.73
N LYS A 134 -2.02 -17.77 -4.14
CA LYS A 134 -2.79 -18.90 -3.66
C LYS A 134 -2.22 -19.53 -2.41
N THR A 135 -1.08 -19.05 -1.97
CA THR A 135 -0.49 -19.61 -0.78
C THR A 135 -0.86 -18.76 0.42
N GLY A 136 -0.75 -19.32 1.55
CA GLY A 136 -1.11 -18.63 2.77
C GLY A 136 -0.19 -17.46 3.09
N ALA A 137 -0.45 -16.83 4.20
CA ALA A 137 0.33 -15.69 4.62
C ALA A 137 1.72 -16.13 5.04
N GLY A 138 2.64 -15.22 5.01
CA GLY A 138 3.99 -15.49 5.46
C GLY A 138 5.02 -14.91 4.52
N ILE A 139 6.25 -15.02 4.92
CA ILE A 139 7.33 -14.42 4.17
C ILE A 139 7.48 -15.03 2.79
N ARG A 140 7.33 -16.33 2.69
CA ARG A 140 7.42 -16.98 1.39
C ARG A 140 6.36 -16.47 0.44
N ASN A 141 5.16 -16.32 0.95
CA ASN A 141 4.06 -15.82 0.20
C ASN A 141 4.33 -14.39 -0.24
N LEU A 142 4.86 -13.63 0.67
CA LEU A 142 5.17 -12.25 0.40
C LEU A 142 6.18 -12.13 -0.73
N ARG A 143 7.18 -12.98 -0.73
CA ARG A 143 8.17 -12.96 -1.81
C ARG A 143 7.52 -13.24 -3.15
N GLY A 144 6.57 -14.16 -3.20
CA GLY A 144 5.87 -14.44 -4.42
C GLY A 144 5.10 -13.23 -4.92
N VAL A 145 4.42 -12.56 -4.00
CA VAL A 145 3.67 -11.36 -4.36
C VAL A 145 4.61 -10.27 -4.86
N LEU A 146 5.72 -10.06 -4.16
CA LEU A 146 6.68 -9.05 -4.56
C LEU A 146 7.27 -9.35 -5.93
N GLY A 147 7.55 -10.63 -6.19
CA GLY A 147 8.08 -11.01 -7.49
C GLY A 147 7.10 -10.71 -8.61
N LYS A 148 5.83 -11.01 -8.39
CA LYS A 148 4.82 -10.72 -9.39
C LYS A 148 4.68 -9.22 -9.61
N LEU A 149 4.71 -8.45 -8.54
CA LEU A 149 4.62 -7.01 -8.65
C LEU A 149 5.80 -6.43 -9.41
N ALA A 150 6.98 -6.97 -9.18
CA ALA A 150 8.16 -6.48 -9.88
C ALA A 150 8.01 -6.64 -11.39
N ARG A 151 7.40 -7.72 -11.81
CA ARG A 151 7.19 -7.92 -13.24
C ARG A 151 6.18 -6.95 -13.82
N PHE A 152 5.14 -6.64 -13.06
CA PHE A 152 4.12 -5.73 -13.55
C PHE A 152 4.58 -4.29 -13.58
N ILE A 153 5.39 -3.90 -12.63
CA ILE A 153 5.71 -2.49 -12.47
C ILE A 153 7.02 -2.11 -13.10
N LYS A 154 7.67 -3.01 -13.75
CA LYS A 154 8.92 -2.69 -14.39
C LYS A 154 8.73 -1.63 -15.42
N PRO A 155 9.60 -0.65 -15.50
CA PRO A 155 9.48 0.41 -16.49
C PRO A 155 9.61 -0.08 -17.91
#